data_a8d89ca0228e7cd7ee12dca3647f2478
#
_entry.id   a8d89ca0228e7cd7ee12dca3647f2478
#
_cell.length_a   1.000
_cell.length_b   1.000
_cell.length_c   1.000
_cell.angle_alpha   90.00
_cell.angle_beta   90.00
_cell.angle_gamma   90.00
#
_symmetry.space_group_name_H-M   'P 1'
#
loop_
_entity.id
_entity.type
_entity.pdbx_description
1 polymer ?
#
loop_
_entity_poly.entity_id
_entity_poly.type
_entity_poly.pdbx_seq_one_letter_code
_entity_poly.pdbx_strand_id
1 'polypeptide(L)'
;MQPLKLKQIVDFKWSVAVLIVIASVMILVGTASQAQHENDSGKIVETAAGTDAAPQVMIDNFVYNPVPLTVKVGTTVTWINHDDIPHTVDSTEGKFKSAALDTDDKFEYRFTAAGEYPFYCRIHPKMTGKIIVQP
;
A
#
# COMPACT_ATOMS: atom_id res chain seq x y z
N MET A 1 0.20 -49.87 19.27
CA MET A 1 -1.24 -49.63 19.06
C MET A 1 -1.66 -48.45 19.93
N GLN A 2 -1.85 -47.29 19.35
CA GLN A 2 -2.29 -46.08 20.05
C GLN A 2 -3.78 -45.87 19.76
N PRO A 3 -4.63 -45.53 20.74
CA PRO A 3 -6.04 -45.31 20.51
C PRO A 3 -6.28 -43.92 19.89
N LEU A 4 -7.03 -43.92 18.80
CA LEU A 4 -7.53 -42.73 18.13
C LEU A 4 -8.42 -41.90 19.05
N LYS A 5 -8.06 -40.63 19.24
CA LYS A 5 -8.79 -39.67 20.07
C LYS A 5 -10.14 -39.31 19.41
N LEU A 6 -11.19 -39.65 20.12
CA LEU A 6 -12.62 -39.43 19.81
C LEU A 6 -13.02 -37.92 19.96
N LYS A 7 -12.32 -36.99 19.34
CA LYS A 7 -12.56 -35.57 19.53
C LYS A 7 -12.94 -34.78 18.25
N GLN A 8 -13.18 -35.47 17.15
CA GLN A 8 -13.47 -34.83 15.86
C GLN A 8 -14.92 -34.96 15.37
N ILE A 9 -15.85 -35.43 16.18
CA ILE A 9 -17.25 -35.68 15.72
C ILE A 9 -18.24 -34.61 16.22
N VAL A 10 -17.83 -33.68 17.08
CA VAL A 10 -18.78 -32.75 17.71
C VAL A 10 -18.95 -31.43 16.93
N ASP A 11 -17.99 -31.08 16.06
CA ASP A 11 -17.98 -29.75 15.42
C ASP A 11 -18.77 -29.67 14.10
N PHE A 12 -19.30 -30.78 13.59
CA PHE A 12 -20.02 -30.79 12.32
C PHE A 12 -21.53 -30.55 12.43
N LYS A 13 -22.11 -30.62 13.63
CA LYS A 13 -23.57 -30.47 13.81
C LYS A 13 -24.07 -29.03 14.01
N TRP A 14 -23.19 -28.07 14.20
CA TRP A 14 -23.60 -26.67 14.45
C TRP A 14 -23.62 -25.79 13.19
N SER A 15 -22.96 -26.24 12.11
CA SER A 15 -22.91 -25.45 10.87
C SER A 15 -24.16 -25.50 10.00
N VAL A 16 -25.03 -26.48 10.20
CA VAL A 16 -26.26 -26.61 9.35
C VAL A 16 -27.45 -25.85 9.92
N ALA A 17 -27.46 -25.57 11.22
CA ALA A 17 -28.59 -24.87 11.86
C ALA A 17 -28.54 -23.33 11.69
N VAL A 18 -27.37 -22.75 11.36
CA VAL A 18 -27.20 -21.29 11.19
C VAL A 18 -27.56 -20.82 9.78
N LEU A 19 -27.56 -21.70 8.78
CA LEU A 19 -27.85 -21.35 7.38
C LEU A 19 -29.34 -21.26 7.03
N ILE A 20 -30.24 -21.68 7.91
CA ILE A 20 -31.70 -21.68 7.63
C ILE A 20 -32.39 -20.41 8.15
N VAL A 21 -31.77 -19.63 9.03
CA VAL A 21 -32.39 -18.44 9.63
C VAL A 21 -32.13 -17.16 8.82
N ILE A 22 -31.17 -17.17 7.88
CA ILE A 22 -30.80 -15.96 7.09
C ILE A 22 -31.62 -15.83 5.80
N ALA A 23 -32.38 -16.87 5.40
CA ALA A 23 -33.14 -16.87 4.14
C ALA A 23 -34.56 -16.26 4.22
N SER A 24 -35.01 -15.78 5.38
CA SER A 24 -36.40 -15.33 5.56
C SER A 24 -36.63 -13.83 5.82
N VAL A 25 -35.59 -12.98 5.69
CA VAL A 25 -35.72 -11.53 5.99
C VAL A 25 -35.43 -10.63 4.78
N MET A 26 -35.27 -11.16 3.59
CA MET A 26 -34.96 -10.34 2.39
C MET A 26 -36.11 -10.35 1.37
N ILE A 27 -37.34 -10.09 1.80
CA ILE A 27 -38.43 -9.69 0.87
C ILE A 27 -39.28 -8.65 1.59
N LEU A 28 -38.96 -7.39 1.48
CA LEU A 28 -39.84 -6.22 1.40
C LEU A 28 -39.03 -4.95 1.59
N VAL A 29 -38.85 -4.22 0.56
CA VAL A 29 -38.74 -2.77 0.35
C VAL A 29 -38.09 -2.64 -1.00
N GLY A 30 -38.71 -2.40 -2.10
CA GLY A 30 -39.50 -1.19 -2.34
C GLY A 30 -38.72 -0.39 -3.36
N THR A 31 -39.16 -0.51 -4.61
CA THR A 31 -38.81 0.32 -5.77
C THR A 31 -38.74 1.80 -5.45
N ALA A 32 -37.64 2.46 -5.78
CA ALA A 32 -37.64 3.88 -6.17
C ALA A 32 -36.39 4.23 -6.98
N SER A 33 -36.63 4.46 -8.24
CA SER A 33 -36.21 5.60 -9.04
C SER A 33 -34.72 5.75 -9.35
N GLN A 34 -34.43 5.37 -10.58
CA GLN A 34 -33.30 5.88 -11.37
C GLN A 34 -33.45 7.38 -11.56
N ALA A 35 -32.43 8.14 -11.26
CA ALA A 35 -32.16 9.40 -11.89
C ALA A 35 -30.72 9.36 -12.38
N GLN A 36 -30.56 9.18 -13.67
CA GLN A 36 -29.32 9.45 -14.40
C GLN A 36 -29.11 10.95 -14.35
N HIS A 37 -27.94 11.37 -13.97
CA HIS A 37 -27.40 12.66 -14.39
C HIS A 37 -25.97 12.45 -14.85
N GLU A 38 -25.83 12.41 -16.16
CA GLU A 38 -24.57 12.72 -16.82
C GLU A 38 -24.28 14.20 -16.55
N ASN A 39 -23.10 14.54 -16.14
CA ASN A 39 -22.26 15.55 -16.77
C ASN A 39 -20.92 15.69 -16.03
N ASP A 40 -19.89 15.43 -16.78
CA ASP A 40 -18.92 16.35 -17.34
C ASP A 40 -17.80 16.82 -16.43
N SER A 41 -16.63 16.48 -16.93
CA SER A 41 -15.36 17.20 -16.88
C SER A 41 -14.95 17.90 -15.59
N GLY A 42 -14.03 17.30 -14.97
CA GLY A 42 -13.25 17.91 -13.91
C GLY A 42 -12.45 16.87 -13.17
N LYS A 43 -11.55 16.18 -13.87
CA LYS A 43 -10.63 15.23 -13.21
C LYS A 43 -9.61 16.00 -12.38
N ILE A 44 -10.04 16.47 -11.23
CA ILE A 44 -9.15 16.68 -10.11
C ILE A 44 -8.97 15.30 -9.49
N VAL A 45 -7.84 14.70 -9.76
CA VAL A 45 -7.38 13.56 -8.99
C VAL A 45 -6.98 14.10 -7.63
N GLU A 46 -7.99 14.29 -6.81
CA GLU A 46 -7.81 14.43 -5.37
C GLU A 46 -7.44 13.05 -4.86
N THR A 47 -6.15 12.84 -4.74
CA THR A 47 -5.61 11.63 -4.13
C THR A 47 -6.11 11.57 -2.70
N ALA A 48 -7.13 10.74 -2.51
CA ALA A 48 -7.78 10.45 -1.24
C ALA A 48 -6.74 10.16 -0.16
N ALA A 49 -6.69 11.03 0.83
CA ALA A 49 -6.23 10.69 2.17
C ALA A 49 -7.16 9.60 2.72
N GLY A 50 -6.63 8.41 2.99
CA GLY A 50 -7.43 7.41 3.66
C GLY A 50 -7.00 5.96 3.47
N THR A 51 -5.72 5.67 3.67
CA THR A 51 -5.28 4.37 4.20
C THR A 51 -4.10 4.65 5.13
N ASP A 52 -4.17 4.15 6.35
CA ASP A 52 -3.10 4.23 7.37
C ASP A 52 -1.82 3.46 6.98
N ALA A 53 -1.65 3.10 5.73
CA ALA A 53 -0.42 2.54 5.21
C ALA A 53 0.60 3.66 5.02
N ALA A 54 1.77 3.52 5.62
CA ALA A 54 2.89 4.42 5.39
C ALA A 54 3.15 4.57 3.88
N PRO A 55 3.41 5.80 3.37
CA PRO A 55 3.65 6.01 1.95
C PRO A 55 4.86 5.18 1.49
N GLN A 56 4.70 4.52 0.35
CA GLN A 56 5.69 3.60 -0.19
C GLN A 56 6.15 4.04 -1.57
N VAL A 57 7.42 3.80 -1.85
CA VAL A 57 8.03 3.89 -3.18
C VAL A 57 8.53 2.49 -3.55
N MET A 58 7.95 1.92 -4.57
CA MET A 58 8.40 0.64 -5.12
C MET A 58 9.58 0.89 -6.07
N ILE A 59 10.54 -0.01 -6.02
CA ILE A 59 11.63 -0.11 -6.98
C ILE A 59 11.29 -1.34 -7.83
N ASP A 60 11.00 -1.11 -9.10
CA ASP A 60 10.63 -2.16 -10.03
C ASP A 60 11.05 -1.78 -11.44
N ASN A 61 11.63 -2.71 -12.18
CA ASN A 61 12.10 -2.52 -13.52
C ASN A 61 13.03 -1.28 -13.69
N PHE A 62 13.97 -1.11 -12.76
CA PHE A 62 14.93 0.01 -12.70
C PHE A 62 14.29 1.39 -12.54
N VAL A 63 13.12 1.48 -11.94
CA VAL A 63 12.40 2.74 -11.72
C VAL A 63 11.92 2.82 -10.26
N TYR A 64 11.93 4.03 -9.72
CA TYR A 64 11.20 4.34 -8.48
C TYR A 64 9.76 4.76 -8.81
N ASN A 65 8.77 4.18 -8.15
CA ASN A 65 7.36 4.49 -8.39
C ASN A 65 6.54 4.48 -7.08
N PRO A 66 5.74 5.50 -6.78
CA PRO A 66 5.57 6.75 -7.51
C PRO A 66 6.70 7.76 -7.24
N VAL A 67 7.11 8.50 -8.24
CA VAL A 67 7.97 9.69 -8.08
C VAL A 67 7.56 10.78 -9.08
N PRO A 68 7.51 12.07 -8.70
CA PRO A 68 7.73 12.54 -7.32
C PRO A 68 6.60 12.08 -6.38
N LEU A 69 6.96 11.78 -5.12
CA LEU A 69 6.00 11.50 -4.05
C LEU A 69 5.91 12.71 -3.11
N THR A 70 4.68 13.18 -2.87
CA THR A 70 4.43 14.29 -1.93
C THR A 70 3.92 13.76 -0.60
N VAL A 71 4.53 14.19 0.48
CA VAL A 71 4.19 13.80 1.86
C VAL A 71 4.21 15.02 2.79
N LYS A 72 3.69 14.86 4.02
CA LYS A 72 3.77 15.91 5.06
C LYS A 72 5.02 15.74 5.93
N VAL A 73 5.45 16.83 6.55
CA VAL A 73 6.48 16.79 7.60
C VAL A 73 6.10 15.78 8.68
N GLY A 74 7.06 14.99 9.12
CA GLY A 74 6.88 13.92 10.10
C GLY A 74 6.55 12.55 9.50
N THR A 75 6.31 12.47 8.18
CA THR A 75 6.01 11.22 7.51
C THR A 75 7.25 10.35 7.35
N THR A 76 7.10 9.05 7.57
CA THR A 76 8.08 8.04 7.20
C THR A 76 7.70 7.47 5.83
N VAL A 77 8.65 7.49 4.89
CA VAL A 77 8.49 6.85 3.57
C VAL A 77 9.29 5.56 3.55
N THR A 78 8.71 4.51 2.98
CA THR A 78 9.34 3.20 2.83
C THR A 78 9.63 2.94 1.36
N TRP A 79 10.87 2.62 1.01
CA TRP A 79 11.25 2.08 -0.31
C TRP A 79 11.32 0.56 -0.22
N ILE A 80 10.81 -0.13 -1.24
CA ILE A 80 10.79 -1.60 -1.32
C ILE A 80 11.34 -1.99 -2.69
N ASN A 81 12.35 -2.86 -2.70
CA ASN A 81 12.90 -3.39 -3.93
C ASN A 81 12.12 -4.63 -4.40
N HIS A 82 11.50 -4.55 -5.57
CA HIS A 82 10.82 -5.67 -6.23
C HIS A 82 11.57 -6.18 -7.47
N ASP A 83 12.73 -5.58 -7.79
CA ASP A 83 13.61 -6.14 -8.82
C ASP A 83 14.38 -7.36 -8.29
N ASP A 84 14.86 -8.20 -9.18
CA ASP A 84 15.68 -9.37 -8.89
C ASP A 84 17.17 -9.03 -8.75
N ILE A 85 17.51 -7.74 -8.77
CA ILE A 85 18.86 -7.21 -8.59
C ILE A 85 18.90 -6.13 -7.50
N PRO A 86 20.05 -5.88 -6.86
CA PRO A 86 20.15 -4.91 -5.79
C PRO A 86 20.08 -3.47 -6.28
N HIS A 87 19.39 -2.63 -5.49
CA HIS A 87 19.29 -1.18 -5.67
C HIS A 87 19.65 -0.43 -4.40
N THR A 88 19.85 0.88 -4.49
CA THR A 88 20.08 1.75 -3.32
C THR A 88 19.21 2.99 -3.40
N VAL A 89 19.02 3.66 -2.27
CA VAL A 89 18.30 4.93 -2.15
C VAL A 89 19.22 5.93 -1.45
N ASP A 90 19.84 6.80 -2.23
CA ASP A 90 20.83 7.76 -1.73
C ASP A 90 20.38 9.19 -2.05
N SER A 91 20.21 10.03 -1.01
CA SER A 91 19.95 11.46 -1.20
C SER A 91 21.13 12.14 -1.89
N THR A 92 20.86 12.99 -2.88
CA THR A 92 21.90 13.80 -3.54
C THR A 92 22.60 14.78 -2.59
N GLU A 93 21.91 15.18 -1.52
CA GLU A 93 22.42 16.08 -0.48
C GLU A 93 22.97 15.34 0.75
N GLY A 94 23.04 14.01 0.73
CA GLY A 94 23.55 13.23 1.85
C GLY A 94 22.64 13.17 3.08
N LYS A 95 21.36 13.50 2.94
CA LYS A 95 20.40 13.48 4.06
C LYS A 95 20.04 12.05 4.50
N PHE A 96 20.05 11.10 3.57
CA PHE A 96 19.83 9.69 3.84
C PHE A 96 20.60 8.83 2.83
N LYS A 97 20.84 7.60 3.23
CA LYS A 97 21.58 6.62 2.43
C LYS A 97 21.21 5.21 2.87
N SER A 98 20.72 4.39 1.95
CA SER A 98 20.47 2.98 2.24
C SER A 98 21.74 2.12 2.10
N ALA A 99 21.70 0.90 2.65
CA ALA A 99 22.51 -0.22 2.16
C ALA A 99 22.07 -0.60 0.73
N ALA A 100 22.71 -1.58 0.12
CA ALA A 100 22.12 -2.26 -1.02
C ALA A 100 20.88 -3.02 -0.54
N LEU A 101 19.79 -2.86 -1.26
CA LEU A 101 18.52 -3.52 -1.02
C LEU A 101 18.40 -4.67 -2.01
N ASP A 102 18.45 -5.89 -1.53
CA ASP A 102 18.15 -7.07 -2.32
C ASP A 102 16.64 -7.19 -2.57
N THR A 103 16.19 -8.18 -3.33
CA THR A 103 14.77 -8.39 -3.62
C THR A 103 13.96 -8.48 -2.31
N ASP A 104 12.85 -7.73 -2.24
CA ASP A 104 11.96 -7.55 -1.10
C ASP A 104 12.55 -6.84 0.13
N ASP A 105 13.81 -6.39 0.06
CA ASP A 105 14.39 -5.54 1.09
C ASP A 105 13.76 -4.15 1.11
N LYS A 106 13.80 -3.53 2.29
CA LYS A 106 13.19 -2.24 2.56
C LYS A 106 14.18 -1.26 3.15
N PHE A 107 13.96 0.01 2.83
CA PHE A 107 14.62 1.14 3.47
C PHE A 107 13.56 2.15 3.90
N GLU A 108 13.70 2.73 5.08
CA GLU A 108 12.77 3.70 5.63
C GLU A 108 13.50 4.97 6.02
N TYR A 109 12.86 6.12 5.76
CA TYR A 109 13.36 7.41 6.21
C TYR A 109 12.22 8.33 6.62
N ARG A 110 12.36 8.97 7.80
CA ARG A 110 11.40 9.94 8.33
C ARG A 110 11.81 11.36 7.96
N PHE A 111 10.94 12.07 7.26
CA PHE A 111 11.16 13.44 6.83
C PHE A 111 10.70 14.43 7.91
N THR A 112 11.63 15.13 8.56
CA THR A 112 11.36 16.02 9.69
C THR A 112 11.29 17.49 9.32
N ALA A 113 11.61 17.86 8.08
CA ALA A 113 11.57 19.23 7.58
C ALA A 113 10.93 19.30 6.20
N ALA A 114 10.23 20.40 5.90
CA ALA A 114 9.70 20.66 4.57
C ALA A 114 10.83 20.93 3.57
N GLY A 115 10.63 20.54 2.31
CA GLY A 115 11.61 20.72 1.24
C GLY A 115 11.52 19.68 0.15
N GLU A 116 12.41 19.78 -0.81
CA GLU A 116 12.58 18.78 -1.87
C GLU A 116 13.80 17.91 -1.55
N TYR A 117 13.64 16.62 -1.71
CA TYR A 117 14.65 15.61 -1.40
C TYR A 117 14.90 14.74 -2.64
N PRO A 118 15.76 15.19 -3.56
CA PRO A 118 16.15 14.38 -4.71
C PRO A 118 17.05 13.22 -4.25
N PHE A 119 16.87 12.07 -4.90
CA PHE A 119 17.64 10.87 -4.61
C PHE A 119 17.90 10.06 -5.88
N TYR A 120 18.83 9.12 -5.79
CA TYR A 120 19.25 8.28 -6.90
C TYR A 120 19.70 6.90 -6.41
N CYS A 121 19.83 5.96 -7.34
CA CYS A 121 20.48 4.68 -7.09
C CYS A 121 21.98 4.79 -7.38
N ARG A 122 22.82 4.51 -6.40
CA ARG A 122 24.29 4.54 -6.53
C ARG A 122 24.83 3.46 -7.49
N ILE A 123 24.11 2.34 -7.61
CA ILE A 123 24.47 1.21 -8.50
C ILE A 123 24.03 1.52 -9.94
N HIS A 124 22.89 2.22 -10.09
CA HIS A 124 22.29 2.58 -11.39
C HIS A 124 22.03 4.09 -11.45
N PRO A 125 23.03 4.93 -11.73
CA PRO A 125 22.95 6.38 -11.53
C PRO A 125 21.88 7.11 -12.37
N LYS A 126 21.33 6.47 -13.39
CA LYS A 126 20.22 7.01 -14.18
C LYS A 126 18.86 6.86 -13.49
N MET A 127 18.76 5.99 -12.48
CA MET A 127 17.58 5.85 -11.64
C MET A 127 17.55 7.00 -10.63
N THR A 128 16.59 7.90 -10.81
CA THR A 128 16.44 9.08 -9.94
C THR A 128 15.01 9.23 -9.49
N GLY A 129 14.81 9.87 -8.36
CA GLY A 129 13.50 10.20 -7.81
C GLY A 129 13.55 11.44 -6.94
N LYS A 130 12.38 11.86 -6.45
CA LYS A 130 12.24 13.00 -5.57
C LYS A 130 11.10 12.79 -4.58
N ILE A 131 11.33 13.09 -3.32
CA ILE A 131 10.27 13.28 -2.32
C ILE A 131 10.06 14.77 -2.12
N ILE A 132 8.80 15.22 -2.12
CA ILE A 132 8.38 16.59 -1.82
C ILE A 132 7.71 16.58 -0.46
N VAL A 133 8.29 17.28 0.51
CA VAL A 133 7.79 17.34 1.89
C VAL A 133 7.13 18.69 2.10
N GLN A 134 5.84 18.68 2.38
CA GLN A 134 5.03 19.85 2.67
C GLN A 134 4.85 20.03 4.19
N PRO A 135 4.64 21.25 4.67
CA PRO A 135 4.32 21.53 6.06
C PRO A 135 3.10 20.77 6.59
#